data_1629f1c8cb5cc6d87749f3f6228d9811
#
_entry.id   1629f1c8cb5cc6d87749f3f6228d9811
#
_cell.length_a   1.000
_cell.length_b   1.000
_cell.length_c   1.000
_cell.angle_alpha   90.00
_cell.angle_beta   90.00
_cell.angle_gamma   90.00
#
_symmetry.space_group_name_H-M   'P 1'
#
loop_
_entity.id
_entity.type
_entity.pdbx_description
1 polymer ?
#
loop_
_entity_poly.entity_id
_entity_poly.type
_entity_poly.pdbx_seq_one_letter_code
_entity_poly.pdbx_strand_id
1 'polypeptide(L)'
;VIVKDIGATGNWQTYFEGIGTANQQYLKLNATSAVSNISGLWGAGMTSSLIGIGVGVAVDASESDIAYCFAEKQGYSKFGQYVGNGNVDGTFVYTGFKPAWVMVKRTDSTSDWLICDNKRDPFNGVFKKLFPNLTQGDDSYESFDFVSNGFKIRSSGTGHNASGANMIFMAFAESPFVNSNSVPNNAR
;
A
#
# COMPACT_ATOMS: atom_id res chain seq x y z
N VAL A 1 0.66 8.00 -4.46
CA VAL A 1 -0.32 8.57 -5.40
C VAL A 1 -0.87 7.47 -6.27
N ILE A 2 -2.18 7.49 -6.55
CA ILE A 2 -2.83 6.57 -7.49
C ILE A 2 -3.51 7.45 -8.54
N VAL A 3 -3.21 7.21 -9.81
CA VAL A 3 -3.76 7.98 -10.94
C VAL A 3 -4.56 7.07 -11.86
N LYS A 4 -5.70 7.56 -12.31
CA LYS A 4 -6.57 6.88 -13.27
C LYS A 4 -7.08 7.86 -14.30
N ASP A 5 -6.84 7.56 -15.58
CA ASP A 5 -7.51 8.18 -16.70
C ASP A 5 -9.00 7.78 -16.68
N ILE A 6 -9.88 8.79 -16.63
CA ILE A 6 -11.33 8.59 -16.59
C ILE A 6 -11.98 8.71 -17.97
N GLY A 7 -11.25 9.13 -19.00
CA GLY A 7 -11.69 9.22 -20.38
C GLY A 7 -11.52 7.93 -21.17
N ALA A 8 -10.62 7.04 -20.73
CA ALA A 8 -10.32 5.79 -21.43
C ALA A 8 -10.17 4.58 -20.49
N THR A 9 -10.18 3.39 -21.11
CA THR A 9 -9.82 2.15 -20.42
C THR A 9 -8.31 2.13 -20.18
N GLY A 10 -7.88 2.02 -18.93
CA GLY A 10 -6.46 2.01 -18.59
C GLY A 10 -6.21 1.43 -17.21
N ASN A 11 -4.94 1.29 -16.88
CA ASN A 11 -4.55 0.83 -15.56
C ASN A 11 -4.65 1.96 -14.51
N TRP A 12 -4.78 1.57 -13.26
CA TRP A 12 -4.62 2.45 -12.11
C TRP A 12 -3.12 2.54 -11.80
N GLN A 13 -2.47 3.59 -12.30
CA GLN A 13 -1.03 3.80 -12.09
C GLN A 13 -0.76 4.22 -10.65
N THR A 14 0.14 3.54 -9.99
CA THR A 14 0.45 3.78 -8.58
C THR A 14 1.91 4.19 -8.43
N TYR A 15 2.14 5.41 -7.96
CA TYR A 15 3.42 5.85 -7.43
C TYR A 15 3.51 5.55 -5.95
N PHE A 16 4.64 5.02 -5.52
CA PHE A 16 4.98 4.83 -4.12
C PHE A 16 6.39 5.34 -3.87
N GLU A 17 6.58 6.12 -2.81
CA GLU A 17 7.87 6.68 -2.45
C GLU A 17 8.87 5.55 -2.10
N GLY A 18 10.12 5.68 -2.59
CA GLY A 18 11.22 4.81 -2.21
C GLY A 18 11.25 3.41 -2.86
N ILE A 19 10.38 3.11 -3.83
CA ILE A 19 10.47 1.82 -4.56
C ILE A 19 11.49 1.84 -5.72
N GLY A 20 12.26 2.91 -5.83
CA GLY A 20 13.36 3.05 -6.79
C GLY A 20 13.50 4.45 -7.36
N THR A 21 13.87 4.59 -8.64
CA THR A 21 14.11 5.90 -9.28
C THR A 21 12.77 6.65 -9.42
N ALA A 22 12.63 7.72 -8.66
CA ALA A 22 11.38 8.44 -8.39
C ALA A 22 10.53 8.78 -9.62
N ASN A 23 11.13 9.04 -10.78
CA ASN A 23 10.40 9.50 -11.96
C ASN A 23 10.07 8.42 -12.98
N GLN A 24 10.34 7.15 -12.68
CA GLN A 24 10.22 6.07 -13.65
C GLN A 24 9.43 4.87 -13.14
N GLN A 25 9.56 4.54 -11.85
CA GLN A 25 8.98 3.32 -11.29
C GLN A 25 7.51 3.48 -10.93
N TYR A 26 6.75 2.46 -11.23
CA TYR A 26 5.33 2.40 -10.91
C TYR A 26 4.85 0.97 -10.69
N LEU A 27 3.71 0.87 -10.07
CA LEU A 27 2.89 -0.33 -9.94
C LEU A 27 1.53 -0.10 -10.59
N LYS A 28 0.77 -1.15 -10.79
CA LYS A 28 -0.62 -1.10 -11.25
C LYS A 28 -1.52 -1.68 -10.16
N LEU A 29 -2.44 -0.87 -9.63
CA LEU A 29 -3.34 -1.33 -8.55
C LEU A 29 -4.28 -2.45 -9.02
N ASN A 30 -4.62 -2.46 -10.30
CA ASN A 30 -5.49 -3.45 -10.93
C ASN A 30 -4.72 -4.60 -11.60
N ALA A 31 -3.46 -4.84 -11.23
CA ALA A 31 -2.65 -5.92 -11.81
C ALA A 31 -1.68 -6.54 -10.81
N THR A 32 -1.23 -7.75 -11.11
CA THR A 32 -0.28 -8.50 -10.28
C THR A 32 1.19 -8.14 -10.51
N SER A 33 1.50 -7.36 -11.55
CA SER A 33 2.88 -7.09 -11.98
C SER A 33 3.76 -6.55 -10.86
N ALA A 34 5.04 -6.92 -10.92
CA ALA A 34 6.11 -6.30 -10.15
C ALA A 34 6.29 -4.83 -10.55
N VAL A 35 7.17 -4.12 -9.84
CA VAL A 35 7.57 -2.76 -10.21
C VAL A 35 8.05 -2.73 -11.67
N SER A 36 7.56 -1.77 -12.38
CA SER A 36 7.91 -1.49 -13.78
C SER A 36 8.49 -0.09 -13.91
N ASN A 37 9.24 0.17 -14.98
CA ASN A 37 9.87 1.45 -15.25
C ASN A 37 9.40 2.00 -16.58
N ILE A 38 8.99 3.28 -16.60
CA ILE A 38 8.76 4.06 -17.82
C ILE A 38 9.45 5.40 -17.67
N SER A 39 10.38 5.71 -18.54
CA SER A 39 11.09 6.99 -18.53
C SER A 39 10.09 8.13 -18.72
N GLY A 40 10.13 9.11 -17.81
CA GLY A 40 9.29 10.29 -17.89
C GLY A 40 7.84 10.09 -17.43
N LEU A 41 7.44 8.91 -16.93
CA LEU A 41 6.06 8.66 -16.49
C LEU A 41 5.57 9.70 -15.47
N TRP A 42 6.40 10.05 -14.51
CA TRP A 42 6.09 11.04 -13.48
C TRP A 42 6.71 12.42 -13.75
N GLY A 43 6.99 12.74 -15.02
CA GLY A 43 7.50 14.05 -15.44
C GLY A 43 8.71 14.51 -14.64
N ALA A 44 8.60 15.68 -14.00
CA ALA A 44 9.64 16.24 -13.12
C ALA A 44 9.71 15.56 -11.73
N GLY A 45 8.89 14.53 -11.49
CA GLY A 45 8.84 13.78 -10.22
C GLY A 45 7.80 14.30 -9.24
N MET A 46 7.80 13.68 -8.06
CA MET A 46 6.91 14.02 -6.96
C MET A 46 7.62 14.94 -5.97
N THR A 47 6.89 15.91 -5.43
CA THR A 47 7.35 16.76 -4.33
C THR A 47 6.28 16.81 -3.23
N SER A 48 6.55 17.52 -2.14
CA SER A 48 5.56 17.73 -1.07
C SER A 48 4.31 18.51 -1.51
N SER A 49 4.35 19.17 -2.66
CA SER A 49 3.27 20.03 -3.16
C SER A 49 2.89 19.80 -4.62
N LEU A 50 3.66 19.00 -5.36
CA LEU A 50 3.44 18.77 -6.78
C LEU A 50 3.44 17.28 -7.10
N ILE A 51 2.53 16.89 -7.98
CA ILE A 51 2.51 15.58 -8.63
C ILE A 51 3.01 15.79 -10.05
N GLY A 52 4.18 15.20 -10.37
CA GLY A 52 4.69 15.18 -11.73
C GLY A 52 3.89 14.19 -12.57
N ILE A 53 3.29 14.66 -13.63
CA ILE A 53 2.61 13.86 -14.65
C ILE A 53 3.37 14.03 -15.95
N GLY A 54 3.82 12.93 -16.51
CA GLY A 54 4.62 12.91 -17.73
C GLY A 54 3.91 12.24 -18.89
N VAL A 55 4.65 11.92 -19.92
CA VAL A 55 4.13 11.24 -21.13
C VAL A 55 4.19 9.73 -20.97
N GLY A 56 3.07 9.06 -21.15
CA GLY A 56 2.99 7.61 -21.33
C GLY A 56 1.99 6.89 -20.43
N VAL A 57 1.35 5.92 -21.00
CA VAL A 57 0.45 4.90 -20.42
C VAL A 57 -0.50 5.38 -19.33
N ALA A 58 -1.62 5.94 -19.74
CA ALA A 58 -2.76 6.38 -18.92
C ALA A 58 -2.55 7.70 -18.13
N VAL A 59 -1.70 8.57 -18.61
CA VAL A 59 -1.62 9.94 -18.14
C VAL A 59 -1.20 10.81 -19.33
N ASP A 60 -2.15 11.27 -20.12
CA ASP A 60 -1.91 12.14 -21.26
C ASP A 60 -2.47 13.53 -20.93
N ALA A 61 -1.70 14.57 -21.21
CA ALA A 61 -2.10 15.97 -20.98
C ALA A 61 -3.37 16.40 -21.75
N SER A 62 -3.86 15.58 -22.66
CA SER A 62 -5.09 15.79 -23.43
C SER A 62 -6.33 15.08 -22.85
N GLU A 63 -6.17 14.28 -21.80
CA GLU A 63 -7.21 13.45 -21.20
C GLU A 63 -7.58 13.91 -19.77
N SER A 64 -8.68 13.40 -19.26
CA SER A 64 -9.14 13.73 -17.91
C SER A 64 -8.70 12.66 -16.94
N ASP A 65 -7.80 13.02 -16.03
CA ASP A 65 -7.27 12.13 -14.99
C ASP A 65 -7.83 12.45 -13.59
N ILE A 66 -7.99 11.44 -12.79
CA ILE A 66 -8.20 11.60 -11.35
C ILE A 66 -6.98 11.08 -10.59
N ALA A 67 -6.48 11.87 -9.62
CA ALA A 67 -5.37 11.51 -8.76
C ALA A 67 -5.81 11.42 -7.30
N TYR A 68 -5.59 10.27 -6.69
CA TYR A 68 -5.76 10.05 -5.25
C TYR A 68 -4.39 10.22 -4.57
N CYS A 69 -4.30 11.27 -3.75
CA CYS A 69 -3.05 11.66 -3.11
C CYS A 69 -3.10 11.35 -1.62
N PHE A 70 -2.07 10.67 -1.14
CA PHE A 70 -1.95 10.29 0.26
C PHE A 70 -0.61 10.80 0.78
N ALA A 71 -0.61 11.31 2.01
CA ALA A 71 0.59 11.74 2.72
C ALA A 71 0.67 11.07 4.09
N GLU A 72 1.89 10.82 4.54
CA GLU A 72 2.11 10.33 5.89
C GLU A 72 1.71 11.38 6.92
N LYS A 73 0.94 10.97 7.91
CA LYS A 73 0.51 11.79 9.04
C LYS A 73 0.63 10.99 10.33
N GLN A 74 1.40 11.52 11.27
CA GLN A 74 1.60 10.90 12.56
C GLN A 74 0.26 10.56 13.23
N GLY A 75 0.12 9.32 13.70
CA GLY A 75 -1.09 8.84 14.36
C GLY A 75 -2.31 8.64 13.45
N TYR A 76 -2.19 8.87 12.13
CA TYR A 76 -3.28 8.71 11.17
C TYR A 76 -2.94 7.77 10.02
N SER A 77 -1.82 8.00 9.33
CA SER A 77 -1.43 7.23 8.16
C SER A 77 0.07 6.98 8.10
N LYS A 78 0.46 5.80 7.66
CA LYS A 78 1.85 5.40 7.47
C LYS A 78 2.00 4.67 6.14
N PHE A 79 3.07 5.03 5.42
CA PHE A 79 3.49 4.37 4.18
C PHE A 79 4.92 3.91 4.36
N GLY A 80 5.27 2.72 3.87
CA GLY A 80 6.63 2.23 4.05
C GLY A 80 6.87 0.91 3.37
N GLN A 81 8.01 0.34 3.68
CA GLN A 81 8.48 -0.92 3.13
C GLN A 81 8.83 -1.88 4.26
N TYR A 82 8.76 -3.17 3.98
CA TYR A 82 9.31 -4.21 4.83
C TYR A 82 9.83 -5.35 3.99
N VAL A 83 10.69 -6.15 4.59
CA VAL A 83 11.22 -7.38 3.97
C VAL A 83 10.53 -8.58 4.60
N GLY A 84 10.00 -9.47 3.76
CA GLY A 84 9.42 -10.71 4.19
C GLY A 84 10.47 -11.67 4.76
N ASN A 85 10.09 -12.46 5.76
CA ASN A 85 10.98 -13.46 6.37
C ASN A 85 10.62 -14.91 6.02
N GLY A 86 9.53 -15.15 5.29
CA GLY A 86 9.07 -16.48 4.88
C GLY A 86 8.53 -17.36 6.00
N ASN A 87 8.30 -16.83 7.19
CA ASN A 87 7.87 -17.57 8.36
C ASN A 87 6.45 -17.15 8.81
N VAL A 88 5.70 -18.07 9.42
CA VAL A 88 4.40 -17.76 10.05
C VAL A 88 4.56 -16.82 11.25
N ASP A 89 5.69 -16.84 11.94
CA ASP A 89 6.13 -15.78 12.83
C ASP A 89 6.84 -14.69 12.01
N GLY A 90 6.04 -13.99 11.20
CA GLY A 90 6.50 -13.08 10.17
C GLY A 90 7.05 -11.75 10.69
N THR A 91 7.34 -10.87 9.75
CA THR A 91 7.89 -9.55 10.05
C THR A 91 6.89 -8.71 10.85
N PHE A 92 7.36 -8.02 11.89
CA PHE A 92 6.62 -6.94 12.54
C PHE A 92 6.88 -5.62 11.81
N VAL A 93 5.81 -4.88 11.52
CA VAL A 93 5.88 -3.59 10.83
C VAL A 93 5.35 -2.49 11.75
N TYR A 94 6.25 -1.59 12.14
CA TYR A 94 5.91 -0.46 13.00
C TYR A 94 5.21 0.64 12.21
N THR A 95 4.04 1.07 12.68
CA THR A 95 3.30 2.21 12.11
C THR A 95 3.21 3.41 13.06
N GLY A 96 3.43 3.19 14.36
CA GLY A 96 3.26 4.20 15.41
C GLY A 96 1.81 4.32 15.89
N PHE A 97 0.90 3.49 15.40
CA PHE A 97 -0.51 3.41 15.81
C PHE A 97 -1.05 1.99 15.54
N LYS A 98 -2.18 1.66 16.13
CA LYS A 98 -2.94 0.45 15.77
C LYS A 98 -3.64 0.68 14.44
N PRO A 99 -3.35 -0.11 13.40
CA PRO A 99 -4.06 0.01 12.13
C PRO A 99 -5.53 -0.43 12.24
N ALA A 100 -6.39 0.23 11.46
CA ALA A 100 -7.71 -0.27 11.14
C ALA A 100 -7.76 -0.88 9.74
N TRP A 101 -6.85 -0.46 8.87
CA TRP A 101 -6.78 -0.87 7.48
C TRP A 101 -5.32 -0.89 7.02
N VAL A 102 -4.96 -1.96 6.34
CA VAL A 102 -3.62 -2.15 5.76
C VAL A 102 -3.76 -2.69 4.35
N MET A 103 -3.03 -2.10 3.42
CA MET A 103 -2.82 -2.64 2.08
C MET A 103 -1.34 -2.95 1.88
N VAL A 104 -1.03 -4.12 1.31
CA VAL A 104 0.34 -4.52 1.00
C VAL A 104 0.48 -4.96 -0.45
N LYS A 105 1.71 -4.83 -0.99
CA LYS A 105 2.07 -5.32 -2.32
C LYS A 105 3.52 -5.75 -2.34
N ARG A 106 3.77 -6.92 -2.88
CA ARG A 106 5.12 -7.36 -3.25
C ARG A 106 5.61 -6.59 -4.47
N THR A 107 6.85 -6.07 -4.43
CA THR A 107 7.40 -5.17 -5.46
C THR A 107 8.37 -5.85 -6.40
N ASP A 108 9.03 -6.90 -5.98
CA ASP A 108 10.09 -7.60 -6.71
C ASP A 108 9.61 -8.78 -7.58
N SER A 109 8.35 -9.15 -7.48
CA SER A 109 7.75 -10.26 -8.25
C SER A 109 6.27 -10.03 -8.50
N THR A 110 5.67 -10.84 -9.36
CA THR A 110 4.22 -10.87 -9.56
C THR A 110 3.52 -11.36 -8.29
N SER A 111 2.53 -10.61 -7.84
CA SER A 111 1.68 -10.95 -6.68
C SER A 111 0.44 -10.07 -6.66
N ASP A 112 -0.61 -10.52 -6.02
CA ASP A 112 -1.79 -9.70 -5.79
C ASP A 112 -1.50 -8.55 -4.80
N TRP A 113 -2.29 -7.49 -4.91
CA TRP A 113 -2.48 -6.53 -3.86
C TRP A 113 -3.39 -7.14 -2.79
N LEU A 114 -3.10 -6.88 -1.53
CA LEU A 114 -3.84 -7.46 -0.41
C LEU A 114 -4.30 -6.35 0.52
N ILE A 115 -5.60 -6.33 0.84
CA ILE A 115 -6.20 -5.41 1.80
C ILE A 115 -6.77 -6.21 2.97
N CYS A 116 -6.44 -5.78 4.19
CA CYS A 116 -7.03 -6.28 5.43
C CYS A 116 -7.57 -5.11 6.26
N ASP A 117 -8.66 -5.32 6.99
CA ASP A 117 -9.24 -4.31 7.89
C ASP A 117 -9.93 -4.94 9.10
N ASN A 118 -10.06 -4.13 10.17
CA ASN A 118 -10.68 -4.55 11.42
C ASN A 118 -12.22 -4.43 11.43
N LYS A 119 -12.83 -4.04 10.31
CA LYS A 119 -14.30 -3.99 10.22
C LYS A 119 -14.87 -5.32 9.77
N ARG A 120 -14.18 -6.00 8.88
CA ARG A 120 -14.50 -7.37 8.46
C ARG A 120 -14.04 -8.40 9.48
N ASP A 121 -12.87 -8.17 10.13
CA ASP A 121 -12.34 -8.98 11.22
C ASP A 121 -11.99 -8.10 12.41
N PRO A 122 -12.91 -7.92 13.38
CA PRO A 122 -12.70 -7.02 14.51
C PRO A 122 -11.69 -7.53 15.55
N PHE A 123 -11.31 -8.81 15.46
CA PHE A 123 -10.36 -9.45 16.36
C PHE A 123 -9.14 -9.96 15.58
N ASN A 124 -7.99 -10.07 16.26
CA ASN A 124 -6.84 -10.77 15.74
C ASN A 124 -7.10 -12.30 15.79
N GLY A 125 -6.72 -13.16 14.81
CA GLY A 125 -6.04 -12.75 13.56
C GLY A 125 -7.01 -12.19 12.53
N VAL A 126 -6.47 -11.35 11.70
CA VAL A 126 -7.19 -10.79 10.58
C VAL A 126 -7.10 -11.76 9.40
N PHE A 127 -8.21 -12.43 9.11
CA PHE A 127 -8.30 -13.50 8.12
C PHE A 127 -8.84 -13.00 6.78
N LYS A 128 -9.84 -12.13 6.82
CA LYS A 128 -10.53 -11.65 5.63
C LYS A 128 -9.71 -10.65 4.84
N LYS A 129 -9.51 -10.94 3.55
CA LYS A 129 -8.72 -10.14 2.62
C LYS A 129 -9.52 -9.77 1.39
N LEU A 130 -9.30 -8.58 0.89
CA LEU A 130 -9.70 -8.17 -0.45
C LEU A 130 -8.48 -7.99 -1.34
N PHE A 131 -8.72 -8.12 -2.64
CA PHE A 131 -7.71 -7.99 -3.67
C PHE A 131 -8.16 -6.95 -4.69
N PRO A 132 -7.59 -5.73 -4.69
CA PRO A 132 -7.99 -4.67 -5.63
C PRO A 132 -7.88 -5.04 -7.10
N ASN A 133 -7.01 -5.99 -7.41
CA ASN A 133 -6.73 -6.46 -8.78
C ASN A 133 -7.53 -7.71 -9.19
N LEU A 134 -8.41 -8.22 -8.32
CA LEU A 134 -9.22 -9.41 -8.60
C LEU A 134 -10.71 -9.11 -8.44
N THR A 135 -11.52 -9.93 -9.10
CA THR A 135 -13.00 -9.88 -8.99
C THR A 135 -13.57 -10.83 -7.95
N GLN A 136 -12.72 -11.60 -7.28
CA GLN A 136 -13.16 -12.53 -6.23
C GLN A 136 -13.63 -11.79 -4.97
N GLY A 137 -14.48 -12.43 -4.19
CA GLY A 137 -14.87 -11.98 -2.86
C GLY A 137 -13.73 -12.08 -1.85
N ASP A 138 -14.04 -11.81 -0.59
CA ASP A 138 -13.05 -11.92 0.48
C ASP A 138 -12.58 -13.38 0.61
N ASP A 139 -11.27 -13.52 0.78
CA ASP A 139 -10.59 -14.77 1.09
C ASP A 139 -10.32 -14.83 2.59
N SER A 140 -10.21 -16.03 3.17
CA SER A 140 -10.10 -16.14 4.62
C SER A 140 -9.05 -17.16 5.06
N TYR A 141 -7.81 -16.70 5.19
CA TYR A 141 -6.77 -17.37 5.98
C TYR A 141 -5.93 -16.31 6.71
N GLU A 142 -5.39 -16.66 7.86
CA GLU A 142 -4.65 -15.74 8.71
C GLU A 142 -3.50 -15.07 7.95
N SER A 143 -3.47 -13.74 8.02
CA SER A 143 -2.44 -12.95 7.35
C SER A 143 -1.76 -11.97 8.29
N PHE A 144 -2.52 -11.30 9.15
CA PHE A 144 -2.03 -10.23 10.02
C PHE A 144 -2.63 -10.28 11.42
N ASP A 145 -1.85 -9.79 12.39
CA ASP A 145 -2.36 -9.24 13.63
C ASP A 145 -2.22 -7.73 13.62
N PHE A 146 -3.27 -6.99 13.95
CA PHE A 146 -3.22 -5.56 14.19
C PHE A 146 -2.94 -5.32 15.68
N VAL A 147 -1.79 -4.74 15.97
CA VAL A 147 -1.32 -4.49 17.34
C VAL A 147 -1.24 -2.99 17.61
N SER A 148 -1.07 -2.59 18.88
CA SER A 148 -1.18 -1.19 19.32
C SER A 148 -0.29 -0.19 18.60
N ASN A 149 0.80 -0.63 18.00
CA ASN A 149 1.81 0.22 17.35
C ASN A 149 2.22 -0.23 15.95
N GLY A 150 1.45 -1.15 15.34
CA GLY A 150 1.74 -1.68 14.00
C GLY A 150 0.95 -2.91 13.66
N PHE A 151 1.48 -3.69 12.72
CA PHE A 151 0.93 -4.99 12.36
C PHE A 151 2.01 -6.06 12.31
N LYS A 152 1.64 -7.27 12.60
CA LYS A 152 2.49 -8.46 12.54
C LYS A 152 1.99 -9.38 11.44
N ILE A 153 2.90 -9.83 10.57
CA ILE A 153 2.58 -10.85 9.58
C ILE A 153 2.44 -12.20 10.28
N ARG A 154 1.40 -12.98 9.94
CA ARG A 154 1.10 -14.28 10.55
C ARG A 154 0.99 -15.40 9.53
N SER A 155 1.64 -15.22 8.41
CA SER A 155 1.63 -16.16 7.29
C SER A 155 2.99 -16.24 6.62
N SER A 156 3.35 -17.43 6.12
CA SER A 156 4.50 -17.63 5.24
C SER A 156 4.18 -17.37 3.76
N GLY A 157 2.99 -16.83 3.46
CA GLY A 157 2.49 -16.62 2.09
C GLY A 157 3.43 -15.77 1.25
N THR A 158 3.78 -16.25 0.07
CA THR A 158 4.79 -15.61 -0.80
C THR A 158 4.35 -14.25 -1.35
N GLY A 159 3.05 -13.96 -1.36
CA GLY A 159 2.49 -12.70 -1.84
C GLY A 159 2.73 -11.51 -0.90
N HIS A 160 2.96 -11.76 0.39
CA HIS A 160 3.12 -10.71 1.41
C HIS A 160 4.19 -10.99 2.46
N ASN A 161 4.86 -12.17 2.42
CA ASN A 161 5.92 -12.52 3.37
C ASN A 161 6.99 -13.46 2.79
N ALA A 162 7.21 -13.53 1.48
CA ALA A 162 8.29 -14.34 0.93
C ALA A 162 9.64 -13.94 1.53
N SER A 163 10.48 -14.93 1.83
CA SER A 163 11.80 -14.69 2.42
C SER A 163 12.66 -13.79 1.53
N GLY A 164 13.15 -12.70 2.09
CA GLY A 164 13.98 -11.70 1.39
C GLY A 164 13.26 -10.81 0.40
N ALA A 165 11.95 -11.00 0.19
CA ALA A 165 11.18 -10.20 -0.77
C ALA A 165 10.83 -8.82 -0.22
N ASN A 166 10.85 -7.82 -1.11
CA ASN A 166 10.49 -6.44 -0.78
C ASN A 166 8.98 -6.22 -0.92
N MET A 167 8.40 -5.68 0.14
CA MET A 167 6.98 -5.33 0.23
C MET A 167 6.82 -3.84 0.50
N ILE A 168 5.80 -3.24 -0.07
CA ILE A 168 5.30 -1.93 0.35
C ILE A 168 4.01 -2.09 1.14
N PHE A 169 3.73 -1.13 2.01
CA PHE A 169 2.47 -1.06 2.72
C PHE A 169 1.91 0.35 2.81
N MET A 170 0.60 0.42 2.94
CA MET A 170 -0.19 1.60 3.25
C MET A 170 -1.07 1.24 4.44
N ALA A 171 -1.03 2.03 5.51
CA ALA A 171 -1.78 1.77 6.74
C ALA A 171 -2.50 3.02 7.24
N PHE A 172 -3.72 2.84 7.73
CA PHE A 172 -4.51 3.90 8.38
C PHE A 172 -4.91 3.46 9.79
N ALA A 173 -4.90 4.43 10.71
CA ALA A 173 -5.14 4.21 12.12
C ALA A 173 -6.60 3.88 12.45
N GLU A 174 -6.81 3.05 13.48
CA GLU A 174 -8.12 2.80 14.08
C GLU A 174 -8.66 4.04 14.81
N SER A 175 -7.78 4.78 15.48
CA SER A 175 -8.08 6.02 16.20
C SER A 175 -7.11 7.12 15.75
N PRO A 176 -7.47 7.91 14.75
CA PRO A 176 -6.54 8.79 14.02
C PRO A 176 -6.29 10.13 14.74
N PHE A 177 -6.08 10.11 16.05
CA PHE A 177 -5.82 11.29 16.84
C PHE A 177 -4.46 11.24 17.50
N VAL A 178 -3.86 12.41 17.64
CA VAL A 178 -2.68 12.66 18.47
C VAL A 178 -3.05 13.66 19.58
N ASN A 179 -2.41 13.54 20.73
CA ASN A 179 -2.56 14.54 21.80
C ASN A 179 -1.79 15.83 21.47
N SER A 180 -1.88 16.84 22.34
CA SER A 180 -1.19 18.13 22.17
C SER A 180 0.35 18.02 22.07
N ASN A 181 0.93 16.91 22.52
CA ASN A 181 2.37 16.63 22.42
C ASN A 181 2.72 15.77 21.19
N SER A 182 1.83 15.66 20.21
CA SER A 182 1.98 14.83 19.01
C SER A 182 2.19 13.33 19.29
N VAL A 183 1.75 12.84 20.44
CA VAL A 183 1.77 11.42 20.75
C VAL A 183 0.51 10.77 20.18
N PRO A 184 0.65 9.72 19.34
CA PRO A 184 -0.49 9.01 18.79
C PRO A 184 -1.38 8.43 19.90
N ASN A 185 -2.70 8.52 19.71
CA ASN A 185 -3.65 7.86 20.57
C ASN A 185 -3.62 6.36 20.25
N ASN A 186 -2.88 5.60 21.04
CA ASN A 186 -2.87 4.15 20.91
C ASN A 186 -4.27 3.60 21.21
N ALA A 187 -4.75 2.74 20.34
CA ALA A 187 -6.01 2.06 20.54
C ALA A 187 -6.00 1.27 21.87
N ARG A 188 -7.13 1.18 22.45
CA ARG A 188 -7.40 0.43 23.68
C ARG A 188 -7.32 -1.07 23.46
#